data_fbec523b818feb6387cc53ebbcfb9437
#
_entry.id   fbec523b818feb6387cc53ebbcfb9437
#
_cell.length_a   1.000
_cell.length_b   1.000
_cell.length_c   1.000
_cell.angle_alpha   90.00
_cell.angle_beta   90.00
_cell.angle_gamma   90.00
#
_symmetry.space_group_name_H-M   'P 1'
#
loop_
_entity.id
_entity.type
_entity.pdbx_description
1 polymer ?
#
loop_
_entity_poly.entity_id
_entity_poly.type
_entity_poly.pdbx_seq_one_letter_code
_entity_poly.pdbx_strand_id
1 'polypeptide(L)'
;KLLKNPFLKHKKILMLEPRRIATRAAAHRMADLLQEPVGQTVGYRMRLDTRVSSHTKIEVITEGILTRMLQEDPSLDDVGLVIFDEFHERSLDADLALALCLKGRSLFREDDPLKVLIMSATLDSHKLEELTSAPVVRSEGKQYPVDLVYGKPSKPRDSINDKTVAATLKALTDHPDSSILVFLPGQGEIRRVADSLTIELHNRKISGVHLRPLYGNLSLEAQQGAIAPVPKPGERKVVLATNIAETSLTIDGVDIVIDTGLAREPVFDPTTGMTRLHTRKISQASSTQRMGRAGRLRPGKCYRLWSKSQQDQMAPHATPEILSADLTPVALQLLKWGINDPMELAWLDPPGSGPWLQAVSLLVRLGAIVKGDNGLQLTDHGTQMAGLAVHPRL
;
A
#
# COMPACT_ATOMS: atom_id res chain seq x y z
N LYS A 1 -0.81 -10.19 22.85
CA LYS A 1 -1.85 -11.17 23.30
C LYS A 1 -1.88 -12.39 22.38
N LEU A 2 -1.82 -12.26 21.05
CA LEU A 2 -1.86 -13.37 20.09
C LEU A 2 -0.79 -14.44 20.36
N LEU A 3 0.45 -14.05 20.68
CA LEU A 3 1.56 -14.97 20.94
C LEU A 3 1.31 -15.96 22.09
N LYS A 4 0.32 -15.70 22.95
CA LYS A 4 -0.08 -16.60 24.05
C LYS A 4 -1.11 -17.64 23.60
N ASN A 5 -1.56 -17.61 22.37
CA ASN A 5 -2.56 -18.52 21.87
C ASN A 5 -1.95 -19.89 21.57
N PRO A 6 -2.57 -21.03 22.00
CA PRO A 6 -2.03 -22.36 21.81
C PRO A 6 -1.69 -22.72 20.36
N PHE A 7 -2.44 -22.23 19.36
CA PHE A 7 -2.16 -22.53 17.94
C PHE A 7 -0.87 -21.88 17.42
N LEU A 8 -0.28 -20.94 18.17
CA LEU A 8 1.00 -20.30 17.84
C LEU A 8 2.18 -20.93 18.62
N LYS A 9 1.96 -22.02 19.34
CA LYS A 9 3.04 -22.71 20.04
C LYS A 9 4.07 -23.20 19.00
N HIS A 10 5.29 -22.69 19.12
CA HIS A 10 6.41 -22.94 18.20
C HIS A 10 6.25 -22.40 16.78
N LYS A 11 5.24 -21.57 16.52
CA LYS A 11 4.98 -20.97 15.21
C LYS A 11 5.14 -19.45 15.25
N LYS A 12 5.35 -18.89 14.06
CA LYS A 12 5.49 -17.46 13.84
C LYS A 12 4.19 -16.82 13.36
N ILE A 13 4.11 -15.52 13.49
CA ILE A 13 3.14 -14.66 12.83
C ILE A 13 3.86 -13.92 11.71
N LEU A 14 3.33 -13.96 10.50
CA LEU A 14 3.73 -13.07 9.41
C LEU A 14 2.68 -11.96 9.28
N MET A 15 3.13 -10.71 9.23
CA MET A 15 2.26 -9.55 9.01
C MET A 15 2.72 -8.82 7.75
N LEU A 16 1.85 -8.78 6.75
CA LEU A 16 2.12 -8.09 5.49
C LEU A 16 1.77 -6.63 5.60
N GLU A 17 2.70 -5.82 5.12
CA GLU A 17 2.52 -4.39 4.93
C GLU A 17 2.82 -4.05 3.46
N PRO A 18 1.99 -3.22 2.80
CA PRO A 18 2.18 -2.95 1.37
C PRO A 18 3.41 -2.08 1.08
N ARG A 19 3.97 -1.44 2.11
CA ARG A 19 5.03 -0.42 1.92
C ARG A 19 6.18 -0.58 2.88
N ARG A 20 7.41 -0.48 2.38
CA ARG A 20 8.65 -0.63 3.16
C ARG A 20 8.71 0.27 4.41
N ILE A 21 8.23 1.51 4.30
CA ILE A 21 8.21 2.44 5.44
C ILE A 21 7.22 1.98 6.51
N ALA A 22 6.05 1.49 6.11
CA ALA A 22 5.05 0.95 7.02
C ALA A 22 5.54 -0.33 7.70
N THR A 23 6.12 -1.27 6.93
CA THR A 23 6.74 -2.50 7.45
C THR A 23 7.73 -2.19 8.58
N ARG A 24 8.65 -1.24 8.34
CA ARG A 24 9.63 -0.85 9.35
C ARG A 24 8.98 -0.14 10.55
N ALA A 25 8.07 0.79 10.30
CA ALA A 25 7.39 1.54 11.35
C ALA A 25 6.55 0.63 12.26
N ALA A 26 5.80 -0.32 11.68
CA ALA A 26 5.02 -1.30 12.42
C ALA A 26 5.91 -2.19 13.28
N ALA A 27 7.03 -2.71 12.73
CA ALA A 27 7.96 -3.53 13.48
C ALA A 27 8.60 -2.76 14.65
N HIS A 28 9.07 -1.54 14.42
CA HIS A 28 9.62 -0.70 15.50
C HIS A 28 8.57 -0.40 16.55
N ARG A 29 7.36 0.02 16.16
CA ARG A 29 6.28 0.32 17.10
C ARG A 29 5.91 -0.88 17.97
N MET A 30 5.83 -2.08 17.41
CA MET A 30 5.55 -3.29 18.18
C MET A 30 6.71 -3.66 19.11
N ALA A 31 7.96 -3.53 18.68
CA ALA A 31 9.14 -3.78 19.50
C ALA A 31 9.23 -2.79 20.66
N ASP A 32 8.99 -1.49 20.43
CA ASP A 32 8.94 -0.44 21.46
C ASP A 32 7.87 -0.74 22.53
N LEU A 33 6.69 -1.23 22.11
CA LEU A 33 5.63 -1.63 23.05
C LEU A 33 6.02 -2.83 23.93
N LEU A 34 6.95 -3.66 23.46
CA LEU A 34 7.53 -4.77 24.22
C LEU A 34 8.79 -4.36 24.99
N GLN A 35 9.26 -3.12 24.81
CA GLN A 35 10.52 -2.60 25.38
C GLN A 35 11.75 -3.41 24.92
N GLU A 36 11.74 -3.87 23.67
CA GLU A 36 12.79 -4.67 23.05
C GLU A 36 13.33 -3.98 21.78
N PRO A 37 14.60 -4.21 21.42
CA PRO A 37 15.07 -3.80 20.09
C PRO A 37 14.43 -4.67 18.98
N VAL A 38 14.26 -4.09 17.80
CA VAL A 38 13.79 -4.81 16.61
C VAL A 38 14.77 -5.93 16.25
N GLY A 39 14.23 -7.13 15.94
CA GLY A 39 14.98 -8.34 15.68
C GLY A 39 14.97 -9.33 16.85
N GLN A 40 14.38 -8.97 17.99
CA GLN A 40 14.09 -9.89 19.10
C GLN A 40 12.73 -10.56 18.83
N THR A 41 11.74 -10.37 19.69
CA THR A 41 10.39 -10.94 19.52
C THR A 41 9.71 -10.46 18.22
N VAL A 42 9.93 -9.20 17.85
CA VAL A 42 9.43 -8.59 16.61
C VAL A 42 10.59 -8.25 15.69
N GLY A 43 10.48 -8.66 14.44
CA GLY A 43 11.44 -8.33 13.39
C GLY A 43 10.74 -7.93 12.10
N TYR A 44 11.53 -7.64 11.08
CA TYR A 44 11.00 -7.37 9.74
C TYR A 44 11.88 -7.94 8.62
N ARG A 45 11.26 -8.24 7.47
CA ARG A 45 11.94 -8.59 6.22
C ARG A 45 11.42 -7.76 5.06
N MET A 46 12.34 -7.12 4.39
CA MET A 46 12.09 -6.41 3.13
C MET A 46 13.24 -6.70 2.16
N ARG A 47 13.03 -6.43 0.90
CA ARG A 47 14.11 -6.53 -0.09
C ARG A 47 15.32 -5.68 0.35
N LEU A 48 16.48 -6.31 0.47
CA LEU A 48 17.77 -5.72 0.87
C LEU A 48 17.83 -5.13 2.30
N ASP A 49 16.83 -5.42 3.16
CA ASP A 49 16.85 -4.95 4.54
C ASP A 49 16.08 -5.93 5.43
N THR A 50 16.77 -6.61 6.31
CA THR A 50 16.21 -7.65 7.18
C THR A 50 16.75 -7.50 8.60
N ARG A 51 15.84 -7.54 9.58
CA ARG A 51 16.13 -7.51 11.01
C ARG A 51 15.32 -8.58 11.73
N VAL A 52 15.81 -9.81 11.74
CA VAL A 52 15.21 -10.96 12.43
C VAL A 52 16.29 -11.80 13.09
N SER A 53 15.91 -12.59 14.08
CA SER A 53 16.76 -13.57 14.76
C SER A 53 16.00 -14.88 14.98
N SER A 54 16.65 -15.88 15.58
CA SER A 54 16.01 -17.14 16.00
C SER A 54 14.89 -16.94 17.06
N HIS A 55 14.88 -15.81 17.75
CA HIS A 55 13.88 -15.46 18.75
C HIS A 55 12.66 -14.74 18.16
N THR A 56 12.72 -14.35 16.88
CA THR A 56 11.64 -13.58 16.25
C THR A 56 10.39 -14.45 16.09
N LYS A 57 9.29 -13.96 16.66
CA LYS A 57 7.96 -14.60 16.64
C LYS A 57 6.96 -13.86 15.76
N ILE A 58 7.16 -12.57 15.56
CA ILE A 58 6.37 -11.73 14.65
C ILE A 58 7.32 -11.15 13.61
N GLU A 59 7.12 -11.50 12.37
CA GLU A 59 7.88 -10.94 11.24
C GLU A 59 6.95 -10.04 10.43
N VAL A 60 7.23 -8.73 10.42
CA VAL A 60 6.55 -7.79 9.53
C VAL A 60 7.26 -7.81 8.18
N ILE A 61 6.54 -8.12 7.13
CA ILE A 61 7.12 -8.38 5.81
C ILE A 61 6.43 -7.58 4.72
N THR A 62 7.15 -7.27 3.64
CA THR A 62 6.51 -6.76 2.43
C THR A 62 5.91 -7.91 1.62
N GLU A 63 4.87 -7.61 0.84
CA GLU A 63 4.06 -8.58 0.10
C GLU A 63 4.89 -9.53 -0.77
N GLY A 64 5.84 -9.01 -1.55
CA GLY A 64 6.72 -9.84 -2.39
C GLY A 64 7.65 -10.79 -1.62
N ILE A 65 7.87 -10.56 -0.31
CA ILE A 65 8.59 -11.50 0.56
C ILE A 65 7.72 -12.72 0.85
N LEU A 66 6.42 -12.52 1.15
CA LEU A 66 5.51 -13.66 1.38
C LEU A 66 5.39 -14.54 0.14
N THR A 67 5.20 -13.94 -1.03
CA THR A 67 5.14 -14.69 -2.29
C THR A 67 6.38 -15.55 -2.50
N ARG A 68 7.57 -15.01 -2.19
CA ARG A 68 8.81 -15.76 -2.25
C ARG A 68 8.86 -16.89 -1.23
N MET A 69 8.46 -16.65 0.02
CA MET A 69 8.40 -17.70 1.06
C MET A 69 7.49 -18.85 0.63
N LEU A 70 6.32 -18.54 0.06
CA LEU A 70 5.39 -19.53 -0.49
C LEU A 70 5.94 -20.28 -1.69
N GLN A 71 6.90 -19.73 -2.43
CA GLN A 71 7.63 -20.42 -3.50
C GLN A 71 8.68 -21.40 -2.97
N GLU A 72 9.27 -21.10 -1.81
CA GLU A 72 10.29 -21.92 -1.17
C GLU A 72 9.65 -23.01 -0.29
N ASP A 73 8.58 -22.65 0.44
CA ASP A 73 7.80 -23.54 1.29
C ASP A 73 6.30 -23.26 1.14
N PRO A 74 5.58 -23.98 0.25
CA PRO A 74 4.15 -23.80 0.04
C PRO A 74 3.28 -24.10 1.26
N SER A 75 3.77 -24.87 2.23
CA SER A 75 3.05 -25.23 3.45
C SER A 75 3.16 -24.16 4.54
N LEU A 76 4.25 -23.37 4.53
CA LEU A 76 4.59 -22.42 5.61
C LEU A 76 4.49 -23.09 7.00
N ASP A 77 5.13 -24.26 7.18
CA ASP A 77 4.95 -25.09 8.37
C ASP A 77 5.30 -24.41 9.68
N ASP A 78 6.28 -23.52 9.67
CA ASP A 78 6.69 -22.73 10.84
C ASP A 78 5.81 -21.49 11.11
N VAL A 79 4.78 -21.24 10.26
CA VAL A 79 3.87 -20.11 10.37
C VAL A 79 2.50 -20.57 10.88
N GLY A 80 2.00 -19.94 11.93
CA GLY A 80 0.65 -20.20 12.48
C GLY A 80 -0.40 -19.21 12.00
N LEU A 81 0.02 -17.98 11.67
CA LEU A 81 -0.88 -16.91 11.28
C LEU A 81 -0.22 -16.00 10.23
N VAL A 82 -0.94 -15.72 9.16
CA VAL A 82 -0.61 -14.67 8.20
C VAL A 82 -1.64 -13.55 8.33
N ILE A 83 -1.16 -12.32 8.54
CA ILE A 83 -1.98 -11.11 8.62
C ILE A 83 -1.74 -10.28 7.37
N PHE A 84 -2.79 -10.01 6.63
CA PHE A 84 -2.80 -9.09 5.50
C PHE A 84 -3.30 -7.74 5.98
N ASP A 85 -2.41 -6.76 6.18
CA ASP A 85 -2.82 -5.41 6.55
C ASP A 85 -3.03 -4.54 5.30
N GLU A 86 -3.87 -3.52 5.44
CA GLU A 86 -4.25 -2.59 4.37
C GLU A 86 -4.67 -3.30 3.05
N PHE A 87 -5.30 -4.47 3.15
CA PHE A 87 -5.66 -5.31 1.99
C PHE A 87 -6.55 -4.60 0.96
N HIS A 88 -7.20 -3.51 1.35
CA HIS A 88 -7.97 -2.66 0.44
C HIS A 88 -7.11 -1.90 -0.59
N GLU A 89 -5.79 -1.86 -0.46
CA GLU A 89 -4.90 -1.33 -1.50
C GLU A 89 -4.90 -2.23 -2.76
N ARG A 90 -5.30 -3.52 -2.62
CA ARG A 90 -5.49 -4.48 -3.71
C ARG A 90 -4.31 -4.54 -4.66
N SER A 91 -3.10 -4.61 -4.09
CA SER A 91 -1.88 -4.85 -4.86
C SER A 91 -1.88 -6.24 -5.50
N LEU A 92 -1.19 -6.38 -6.62
CA LEU A 92 -1.03 -7.64 -7.33
C LEU A 92 -0.39 -8.72 -6.45
N ASP A 93 0.63 -8.34 -5.69
CA ASP A 93 1.37 -9.26 -4.81
C ASP A 93 0.50 -9.71 -3.62
N ALA A 94 -0.33 -8.84 -3.05
CA ALA A 94 -1.24 -9.22 -1.95
C ALA A 94 -2.34 -10.17 -2.41
N ASP A 95 -2.97 -9.89 -3.55
CA ASP A 95 -4.00 -10.76 -4.13
C ASP A 95 -3.41 -12.15 -4.46
N LEU A 96 -2.23 -12.21 -5.07
CA LEU A 96 -1.52 -13.46 -5.37
C LEU A 96 -1.15 -14.22 -4.08
N ALA A 97 -0.57 -13.53 -3.11
CA ALA A 97 -0.15 -14.14 -1.85
C ALA A 97 -1.34 -14.73 -1.08
N LEU A 98 -2.49 -14.04 -1.06
CA LEU A 98 -3.72 -14.57 -0.45
C LEU A 98 -4.18 -15.83 -1.17
N ALA A 99 -4.27 -15.80 -2.49
CA ALA A 99 -4.70 -16.95 -3.29
C ALA A 99 -3.80 -18.17 -3.08
N LEU A 100 -2.46 -17.97 -3.04
CA LEU A 100 -1.49 -19.03 -2.75
C LEU A 100 -1.57 -19.53 -1.30
N CYS A 101 -1.76 -18.65 -0.30
CA CYS A 101 -1.97 -19.05 1.09
C CYS A 101 -3.20 -19.95 1.25
N LEU A 102 -4.32 -19.57 0.60
CA LEU A 102 -5.55 -20.39 0.64
C LEU A 102 -5.36 -21.75 -0.04
N LYS A 103 -4.65 -21.80 -1.17
CA LYS A 103 -4.32 -23.03 -1.89
C LYS A 103 -3.38 -23.91 -1.07
N GLY A 104 -2.27 -23.36 -0.55
CA GLY A 104 -1.32 -24.08 0.30
C GLY A 104 -1.96 -24.64 1.56
N ARG A 105 -2.83 -23.85 2.22
CA ARG A 105 -3.63 -24.29 3.37
C ARG A 105 -4.47 -25.51 3.04
N SER A 106 -5.12 -25.57 1.88
CA SER A 106 -6.00 -26.68 1.49
C SER A 106 -5.22 -27.92 1.05
N LEU A 107 -4.03 -27.76 0.48
CA LEU A 107 -3.23 -28.89 -0.04
C LEU A 107 -2.30 -29.52 1.01
N PHE A 108 -1.73 -28.72 1.92
CA PHE A 108 -0.63 -29.16 2.78
C PHE A 108 -0.92 -29.06 4.28
N ARG A 109 -2.03 -28.43 4.69
CA ARG A 109 -2.29 -28.06 6.08
C ARG A 109 -3.71 -28.46 6.54
N GLU A 110 -4.16 -29.68 6.19
CA GLU A 110 -5.51 -30.16 6.53
C GLU A 110 -5.71 -30.29 8.05
N ASP A 111 -4.76 -30.89 8.76
CA ASP A 111 -4.84 -31.15 10.21
C ASP A 111 -4.53 -29.90 11.06
N ASP A 112 -3.72 -28.98 10.55
CA ASP A 112 -3.30 -27.76 11.24
C ASP A 112 -3.36 -26.57 10.29
N PRO A 113 -4.56 -26.08 9.96
CA PRO A 113 -4.77 -25.10 8.92
C PRO A 113 -4.14 -23.75 9.26
N LEU A 114 -3.34 -23.24 8.33
CA LEU A 114 -2.78 -21.88 8.39
C LEU A 114 -3.91 -20.87 8.64
N LYS A 115 -3.78 -20.10 9.73
CA LYS A 115 -4.75 -19.04 10.02
C LYS A 115 -4.45 -17.82 9.16
N VAL A 116 -5.50 -17.22 8.62
CA VAL A 116 -5.41 -15.99 7.81
C VAL A 116 -6.29 -14.92 8.44
N LEU A 117 -5.73 -13.74 8.64
CA LEU A 117 -6.44 -12.55 9.10
C LEU A 117 -6.28 -11.46 8.05
N ILE A 118 -7.39 -10.93 7.55
CA ILE A 118 -7.38 -9.84 6.56
C ILE A 118 -7.89 -8.57 7.26
N MET A 119 -7.08 -7.53 7.25
CA MET A 119 -7.42 -6.23 7.82
C MET A 119 -7.62 -5.21 6.69
N SER A 120 -8.73 -4.49 6.76
CA SER A 120 -9.12 -3.57 5.70
C SER A 120 -10.02 -2.45 6.24
N ALA A 121 -9.83 -1.24 5.73
CA ALA A 121 -10.64 -0.08 6.10
C ALA A 121 -11.93 0.06 5.26
N THR A 122 -11.93 -0.40 4.02
CA THR A 122 -12.96 -0.02 3.02
C THR A 122 -13.36 -1.13 2.04
N LEU A 123 -13.01 -2.40 2.29
CA LEU A 123 -13.36 -3.50 1.40
C LEU A 123 -14.82 -3.95 1.54
N ASP A 124 -15.35 -4.47 0.45
CA ASP A 124 -16.56 -5.28 0.47
C ASP A 124 -16.32 -6.56 1.28
N SER A 125 -16.72 -6.52 2.55
CA SER A 125 -16.54 -7.63 3.47
C SER A 125 -17.28 -8.90 3.03
N HIS A 126 -18.36 -8.76 2.24
CA HIS A 126 -19.15 -9.90 1.78
C HIS A 126 -18.36 -10.82 0.82
N LYS A 127 -17.68 -10.23 -0.18
CA LYS A 127 -16.85 -11.02 -1.08
C LYS A 127 -15.70 -11.75 -0.36
N LEU A 128 -15.09 -11.10 0.66
CA LEU A 128 -14.04 -11.74 1.46
C LEU A 128 -14.58 -12.85 2.35
N GLU A 129 -15.77 -12.67 2.93
CA GLU A 129 -16.44 -13.68 3.73
C GLU A 129 -16.76 -14.92 2.88
N GLU A 130 -17.31 -14.72 1.67
CA GLU A 130 -17.56 -15.81 0.72
C GLU A 130 -16.27 -16.53 0.33
N LEU A 131 -15.19 -15.79 0.00
CA LEU A 131 -13.91 -16.35 -0.42
C LEU A 131 -13.22 -17.16 0.67
N THR A 132 -13.27 -16.67 1.91
CA THR A 132 -12.47 -17.22 3.02
C THR A 132 -13.29 -18.08 3.99
N SER A 133 -14.62 -18.01 3.92
CA SER A 133 -15.57 -18.56 4.92
C SER A 133 -15.24 -18.11 6.34
N ALA A 134 -14.68 -16.91 6.49
CA ALA A 134 -14.23 -16.36 7.76
C ALA A 134 -15.23 -15.33 8.31
N PRO A 135 -15.44 -15.26 9.64
CA PRO A 135 -16.32 -14.27 10.24
C PRO A 135 -15.73 -12.86 10.09
N VAL A 136 -16.60 -11.89 9.86
CA VAL A 136 -16.23 -10.47 9.78
C VAL A 136 -16.39 -9.83 11.16
N VAL A 137 -15.28 -9.27 11.67
CA VAL A 137 -15.28 -8.48 12.90
C VAL A 137 -15.15 -7.01 12.53
N ARG A 138 -16.13 -6.20 12.89
CA ARG A 138 -16.11 -4.75 12.67
C ARG A 138 -15.71 -4.02 13.94
N SER A 139 -14.78 -3.09 13.81
CA SER A 139 -14.40 -2.18 14.89
C SER A 139 -14.66 -0.75 14.43
N GLU A 140 -15.57 -0.08 15.09
CA GLU A 140 -15.80 1.34 14.90
C GLU A 140 -14.75 2.12 15.70
N GLY A 141 -13.69 2.55 15.03
CA GLY A 141 -12.68 3.44 15.63
C GLY A 141 -13.29 4.79 15.96
N LYS A 142 -12.94 5.38 17.10
CA LYS A 142 -13.28 6.77 17.41
C LYS A 142 -12.43 7.70 16.52
N GLN A 143 -13.03 8.25 15.49
CA GLN A 143 -12.48 9.38 14.77
C GLN A 143 -13.14 10.67 15.28
N TYR A 144 -12.34 11.72 15.38
CA TYR A 144 -12.89 13.05 15.61
C TYR A 144 -13.57 13.56 14.33
N PRO A 145 -14.60 14.42 14.45
CA PRO A 145 -15.26 14.99 13.29
C PRO A 145 -14.28 15.78 12.43
N VAL A 146 -14.43 15.68 11.12
CA VAL A 146 -13.65 16.42 10.14
C VAL A 146 -14.61 17.30 9.34
N ASP A 147 -14.41 18.61 9.42
CA ASP A 147 -15.15 19.59 8.62
C ASP A 147 -14.67 19.53 7.16
N LEU A 148 -15.59 19.23 6.24
CA LEU A 148 -15.28 18.99 4.84
C LEU A 148 -15.67 20.19 3.98
N VAL A 149 -14.69 20.76 3.29
CA VAL A 149 -14.85 21.90 2.38
C VAL A 149 -14.54 21.47 0.95
N TYR A 150 -15.50 21.64 0.05
CA TYR A 150 -15.32 21.42 -1.38
C TYR A 150 -14.87 22.68 -2.10
N GLY A 151 -13.99 22.51 -3.07
CA GLY A 151 -13.55 23.56 -3.97
C GLY A 151 -14.55 23.83 -5.09
N LYS A 152 -14.18 24.76 -5.96
CA LYS A 152 -14.91 25.02 -7.21
C LYS A 152 -14.63 23.92 -8.23
N PRO A 153 -15.52 23.71 -9.23
CA PRO A 153 -15.25 22.79 -10.32
C PRO A 153 -13.90 23.08 -10.97
N SER A 154 -13.05 22.05 -11.09
CA SER A 154 -11.74 22.18 -11.74
C SER A 154 -11.92 22.23 -13.26
N LYS A 155 -11.30 23.21 -13.93
CA LYS A 155 -11.24 23.34 -15.38
C LYS A 155 -9.96 22.70 -15.91
N PRO A 156 -9.93 22.22 -17.17
CA PRO A 156 -8.74 21.58 -17.75
C PRO A 156 -7.46 22.43 -17.75
N ARG A 157 -7.60 23.75 -17.74
CA ARG A 157 -6.47 24.71 -17.74
C ARG A 157 -6.02 25.15 -16.34
N ASP A 158 -6.72 24.74 -15.30
CA ASP A 158 -6.39 25.17 -13.93
C ASP A 158 -5.09 24.47 -13.49
N SER A 159 -4.14 25.25 -13.03
CA SER A 159 -2.93 24.71 -12.39
C SER A 159 -3.28 24.12 -11.03
N ILE A 160 -3.11 22.82 -10.87
CA ILE A 160 -3.33 22.16 -9.58
C ILE A 160 -2.32 22.65 -8.53
N ASN A 161 -1.10 23.00 -8.97
CA ASN A 161 -0.07 23.52 -8.08
C ASN A 161 -0.49 24.86 -7.48
N ASP A 162 -0.98 25.79 -8.31
CA ASP A 162 -1.40 27.13 -7.85
C ASP A 162 -2.61 27.05 -6.92
N LYS A 163 -3.58 26.20 -7.24
CA LYS A 163 -4.71 25.90 -6.34
C LYS A 163 -4.24 25.36 -5.00
N THR A 164 -3.26 24.46 -5.01
CA THR A 164 -2.72 23.85 -3.80
C THR A 164 -1.98 24.88 -2.95
N VAL A 165 -1.13 25.71 -3.56
CA VAL A 165 -0.44 26.80 -2.88
C VAL A 165 -1.43 27.76 -2.24
N ALA A 166 -2.44 28.24 -3.00
CA ALA A 166 -3.45 29.16 -2.50
C ALA A 166 -4.25 28.57 -1.33
N ALA A 167 -4.67 27.29 -1.44
CA ALA A 167 -5.39 26.60 -0.36
C ALA A 167 -4.53 26.41 0.88
N THR A 168 -3.23 26.08 0.71
CA THR A 168 -2.30 25.89 1.82
C THR A 168 -2.04 27.21 2.56
N LEU A 169 -1.80 28.30 1.84
CA LEU A 169 -1.63 29.64 2.44
C LEU A 169 -2.89 30.10 3.18
N LYS A 170 -4.06 29.89 2.58
CA LYS A 170 -5.33 30.17 3.25
C LYS A 170 -5.48 29.36 4.54
N ALA A 171 -5.24 28.06 4.49
CA ALA A 171 -5.33 27.19 5.66
C ALA A 171 -4.33 27.58 6.76
N LEU A 172 -3.10 27.98 6.40
CA LEU A 172 -2.10 28.49 7.34
C LEU A 172 -2.54 29.80 8.01
N THR A 173 -3.28 30.64 7.33
CA THR A 173 -3.80 31.91 7.86
C THR A 173 -5.02 31.68 8.74
N ASP A 174 -5.98 30.87 8.28
CA ASP A 174 -7.23 30.60 9.00
C ASP A 174 -7.00 29.74 10.27
N HIS A 175 -5.93 28.95 10.30
CA HIS A 175 -5.62 28.00 11.37
C HIS A 175 -4.14 28.10 11.79
N PRO A 176 -3.78 29.12 12.57
CA PRO A 176 -2.39 29.44 12.90
C PRO A 176 -1.65 28.37 13.71
N ASP A 177 -2.37 27.50 14.43
CA ASP A 177 -1.78 26.48 15.32
C ASP A 177 -1.82 25.05 14.72
N SER A 178 -2.25 24.91 13.47
CA SER A 178 -2.46 23.59 12.86
C SER A 178 -1.36 23.21 11.88
N SER A 179 -0.94 21.96 11.91
CA SER A 179 -0.11 21.36 10.86
C SER A 179 -0.99 20.79 9.73
N ILE A 180 -0.46 20.82 8.52
CA ILE A 180 -1.20 20.53 7.29
C ILE A 180 -0.57 19.33 6.59
N LEU A 181 -1.40 18.39 6.11
CA LEU A 181 -1.01 17.35 5.17
C LEU A 181 -1.63 17.65 3.80
N VAL A 182 -0.78 17.76 2.79
CA VAL A 182 -1.18 18.05 1.41
C VAL A 182 -0.94 16.82 0.55
N PHE A 183 -1.99 16.29 -0.06
CA PHE A 183 -1.88 15.20 -1.02
C PHE A 183 -1.67 15.70 -2.44
N LEU A 184 -0.55 15.29 -3.04
CA LEU A 184 -0.11 15.65 -4.38
C LEU A 184 0.16 14.37 -5.21
N PRO A 185 -0.02 14.40 -6.54
CA PRO A 185 0.10 13.19 -7.34
C PRO A 185 1.52 12.63 -7.43
N GLY A 186 2.56 13.47 -7.34
CA GLY A 186 3.93 12.99 -7.50
C GLY A 186 5.01 13.95 -7.04
N GLN A 187 6.26 13.48 -7.11
CA GLN A 187 7.45 14.22 -6.67
C GLN A 187 7.63 15.56 -7.39
N GLY A 188 7.29 15.62 -8.69
CA GLY A 188 7.42 16.86 -9.47
C GLY A 188 6.49 17.96 -8.97
N GLU A 189 5.23 17.60 -8.63
CA GLU A 189 4.26 18.52 -8.06
C GLU A 189 4.67 18.93 -6.64
N ILE A 190 5.16 17.99 -5.83
CA ILE A 190 5.65 18.26 -4.47
C ILE A 190 6.76 19.31 -4.50
N ARG A 191 7.75 19.18 -5.40
CA ARG A 191 8.85 20.15 -5.54
C ARG A 191 8.32 21.53 -5.94
N ARG A 192 7.52 21.63 -7.01
CA ARG A 192 6.97 22.90 -7.47
C ARG A 192 6.12 23.62 -6.41
N VAL A 193 5.28 22.87 -5.69
CA VAL A 193 4.48 23.43 -4.60
C VAL A 193 5.35 23.85 -3.43
N ALA A 194 6.39 23.08 -3.07
CA ALA A 194 7.34 23.45 -2.01
C ALA A 194 8.09 24.74 -2.34
N ASP A 195 8.60 24.86 -3.57
CA ASP A 195 9.33 26.05 -4.03
C ASP A 195 8.43 27.30 -4.00
N SER A 196 7.21 27.17 -4.52
CA SER A 196 6.23 28.26 -4.51
C SER A 196 5.81 28.66 -3.10
N LEU A 197 5.59 27.68 -2.21
CA LEU A 197 5.25 27.96 -0.80
C LEU A 197 6.41 28.64 -0.08
N THR A 198 7.65 28.27 -0.35
CA THR A 198 8.84 28.89 0.26
C THR A 198 8.89 30.39 -0.07
N ILE A 199 8.68 30.73 -1.34
CA ILE A 199 8.63 32.14 -1.80
C ILE A 199 7.48 32.90 -1.14
N GLU A 200 6.27 32.33 -1.15
CA GLU A 200 5.08 32.97 -0.62
C GLU A 200 5.14 33.16 0.91
N LEU A 201 5.66 32.17 1.65
CA LEU A 201 5.87 32.29 3.10
C LEU A 201 6.84 33.42 3.44
N HIS A 202 7.93 33.53 2.67
CA HIS A 202 8.89 34.62 2.81
C HIS A 202 8.25 35.99 2.53
N ASN A 203 7.57 36.12 1.39
CA ASN A 203 6.91 37.37 0.97
C ASN A 203 5.86 37.84 1.99
N ARG A 204 5.12 36.90 2.59
CA ARG A 204 4.08 37.19 3.59
C ARG A 204 4.61 37.25 5.02
N LYS A 205 5.91 37.08 5.22
CA LYS A 205 6.55 37.07 6.54
C LYS A 205 5.95 36.05 7.50
N ILE A 206 5.50 34.89 6.99
CA ILE A 206 4.97 33.78 7.79
C ILE A 206 6.17 32.94 8.24
N SER A 207 6.47 32.93 9.52
CA SER A 207 7.57 32.15 10.15
C SER A 207 7.06 30.93 10.89
N GLY A 208 7.98 30.07 11.33
CA GLY A 208 7.66 28.88 12.13
C GLY A 208 6.93 27.76 11.35
N VAL A 209 7.00 27.78 10.02
CA VAL A 209 6.40 26.75 9.15
C VAL A 209 7.49 25.91 8.50
N HIS A 210 7.47 24.61 8.78
CA HIS A 210 8.42 23.64 8.20
C HIS A 210 7.77 22.92 7.01
N LEU A 211 8.29 23.10 5.81
CA LEU A 211 7.89 22.34 4.63
C LEU A 211 8.60 20.98 4.66
N ARG A 212 7.84 19.89 4.61
CA ARG A 212 8.32 18.51 4.70
C ARG A 212 7.81 17.67 3.53
N PRO A 213 8.60 17.44 2.48
CA PRO A 213 8.27 16.49 1.43
C PRO A 213 8.18 15.05 1.98
N LEU A 214 7.21 14.26 1.46
CA LEU A 214 7.04 12.84 1.83
C LEU A 214 6.63 12.00 0.61
N TYR A 215 7.59 11.24 0.06
CA TYR A 215 7.37 10.31 -1.05
C TYR A 215 8.36 9.14 -1.00
N GLY A 216 8.08 8.06 -1.72
CA GLY A 216 8.76 6.76 -1.57
C GLY A 216 10.28 6.77 -1.77
N ASN A 217 10.81 7.62 -2.67
CA ASN A 217 12.24 7.67 -3.01
C ASN A 217 13.08 8.59 -2.10
N LEU A 218 12.50 9.13 -1.04
CA LEU A 218 13.27 9.91 -0.05
C LEU A 218 14.15 9.00 0.81
N SER A 219 15.23 9.57 1.33
CA SER A 219 16.01 8.90 2.37
C SER A 219 15.16 8.60 3.61
N LEU A 220 15.53 7.57 4.36
CA LEU A 220 14.81 7.19 5.58
C LEU A 220 14.73 8.34 6.58
N GLU A 221 15.83 9.06 6.76
CA GLU A 221 15.91 10.21 7.65
C GLU A 221 14.92 11.32 7.25
N ALA A 222 14.85 11.65 5.95
CA ALA A 222 13.90 12.63 5.44
C ALA A 222 12.45 12.20 5.65
N GLN A 223 12.14 10.91 5.45
CA GLN A 223 10.81 10.34 5.70
C GLN A 223 10.46 10.42 7.18
N GLN A 224 11.37 10.02 8.08
CA GLN A 224 11.18 10.11 9.52
C GLN A 224 10.99 11.56 9.98
N GLY A 225 11.79 12.50 9.44
CA GLY A 225 11.65 13.92 9.73
C GLY A 225 10.32 14.53 9.30
N ALA A 226 9.68 13.99 8.25
CA ALA A 226 8.36 14.43 7.83
C ALA A 226 7.23 13.90 8.74
N ILE A 227 7.41 12.70 9.29
CA ILE A 227 6.44 12.03 10.18
C ILE A 227 6.53 12.60 11.60
N ALA A 228 7.73 12.82 12.10
CA ALA A 228 8.01 13.26 13.47
C ALA A 228 7.29 14.57 13.85
N PRO A 229 7.02 14.80 15.13
CA PRO A 229 6.53 16.09 15.63
C PRO A 229 7.45 17.26 15.23
N VAL A 230 6.91 18.47 15.27
CA VAL A 230 7.74 19.68 15.11
C VAL A 230 8.67 19.87 16.30
N PRO A 231 9.90 20.41 16.08
CA PRO A 231 10.91 20.48 17.13
C PRO A 231 10.56 21.42 18.28
N LYS A 232 9.80 22.49 18.01
CA LYS A 232 9.52 23.54 19.00
C LYS A 232 8.02 23.81 19.16
N PRO A 233 7.55 24.11 20.39
CA PRO A 233 6.18 24.58 20.60
C PRO A 233 5.91 25.87 19.80
N GLY A 234 4.73 25.97 19.20
CA GLY A 234 4.34 27.12 18.37
C GLY A 234 4.81 27.04 16.91
N GLU A 235 5.70 26.12 16.56
CA GLU A 235 6.02 25.79 15.17
C GLU A 235 5.01 24.79 14.60
N ARG A 236 4.89 24.75 13.28
CA ARG A 236 3.99 23.85 12.56
C ARG A 236 4.62 23.34 11.29
N LYS A 237 4.09 22.25 10.76
CA LYS A 237 4.59 21.67 9.52
C LYS A 237 3.53 21.64 8.43
N VAL A 238 3.98 21.73 7.19
CA VAL A 238 3.21 21.40 6.00
C VAL A 238 3.89 20.19 5.35
N VAL A 239 3.26 19.04 5.46
CA VAL A 239 3.75 17.80 4.85
C VAL A 239 3.17 17.71 3.44
N LEU A 240 4.03 17.72 2.43
CA LEU A 240 3.67 17.58 1.02
C LEU A 240 3.89 16.12 0.61
N ALA A 241 2.82 15.35 0.47
CA ALA A 241 2.91 13.91 0.34
C ALA A 241 2.24 13.36 -0.91
N THR A 242 2.73 12.23 -1.40
CA THR A 242 1.98 11.37 -2.32
C THR A 242 1.00 10.49 -1.54
N ASN A 243 0.36 9.51 -2.21
CA ASN A 243 -0.49 8.50 -1.58
C ASN A 243 0.24 7.65 -0.50
N ILE A 244 1.56 7.80 -0.33
CA ILE A 244 2.31 7.15 0.78
C ILE A 244 1.77 7.53 2.17
N ALA A 245 1.18 8.72 2.29
CA ALA A 245 0.58 9.21 3.53
C ALA A 245 -0.91 8.85 3.68
N GLU A 246 -1.50 8.11 2.73
CA GLU A 246 -2.91 7.78 2.72
C GLU A 246 -3.24 6.66 3.72
N THR A 247 -2.37 5.66 3.83
CA THR A 247 -2.53 4.47 4.68
C THR A 247 -1.29 4.28 5.56
N SER A 248 -1.30 3.33 6.48
CA SER A 248 -0.18 2.76 7.24
C SER A 248 0.78 3.73 7.96
N LEU A 249 0.73 5.05 7.73
CA LEU A 249 1.59 6.03 8.40
C LEU A 249 0.80 6.96 9.31
N THR A 250 1.26 7.13 10.54
CA THR A 250 0.75 8.19 11.41
C THR A 250 1.70 9.38 11.35
N ILE A 251 1.19 10.52 10.90
CA ILE A 251 1.92 11.78 10.87
C ILE A 251 1.44 12.62 12.04
N ASP A 252 2.32 12.83 13.01
CA ASP A 252 1.94 13.51 14.24
C ASP A 252 1.55 14.96 14.01
N GLY A 253 0.52 15.40 14.74
CA GLY A 253 0.09 16.79 14.83
C GLY A 253 -0.65 17.33 13.61
N VAL A 254 -1.06 16.50 12.64
CA VAL A 254 -1.84 16.93 11.48
C VAL A 254 -3.32 17.05 11.83
N ASP A 255 -3.88 18.23 11.60
CA ASP A 255 -5.30 18.54 11.80
C ASP A 255 -6.00 18.98 10.52
N ILE A 256 -5.22 19.38 9.53
CA ILE A 256 -5.76 19.87 8.25
C ILE A 256 -5.23 18.99 7.13
N VAL A 257 -6.15 18.59 6.26
CA VAL A 257 -5.82 17.90 5.00
C VAL A 257 -6.20 18.80 3.82
N ILE A 258 -5.30 18.91 2.85
CA ILE A 258 -5.57 19.49 1.54
C ILE A 258 -5.40 18.38 0.51
N ASP A 259 -6.46 18.05 -0.19
CA ASP A 259 -6.47 16.95 -1.14
C ASP A 259 -6.69 17.47 -2.56
N THR A 260 -5.74 17.14 -3.46
CA THR A 260 -5.84 17.48 -4.88
C THR A 260 -6.80 16.55 -5.64
N GLY A 261 -7.20 15.41 -5.07
CA GLY A 261 -8.03 14.41 -5.74
C GLY A 261 -7.27 13.61 -6.80
N LEU A 262 -5.94 13.68 -6.81
CA LEU A 262 -5.08 13.05 -7.81
C LEU A 262 -4.08 12.09 -7.16
N ALA A 263 -3.73 11.04 -7.91
CA ALA A 263 -2.63 10.13 -7.60
C ALA A 263 -1.90 9.73 -8.89
N ARG A 264 -0.67 9.25 -8.76
CA ARG A 264 0.04 8.54 -9.83
C ARG A 264 -0.09 7.07 -9.64
N GLU A 265 -0.58 6.39 -10.67
CA GLU A 265 -0.78 4.95 -10.68
C GLU A 265 0.00 4.33 -11.83
N PRO A 266 0.61 3.14 -11.63
CA PRO A 266 1.21 2.39 -12.70
C PRO A 266 0.11 1.89 -13.66
N VAL A 267 0.29 2.11 -14.95
CA VAL A 267 -0.61 1.62 -16.00
C VAL A 267 0.23 0.85 -16.99
N PHE A 268 -0.09 -0.42 -17.16
CA PHE A 268 0.53 -1.27 -18.16
C PHE A 268 -0.06 -0.96 -19.55
N ASP A 269 0.82 -0.75 -20.52
CA ASP A 269 0.47 -0.62 -21.92
C ASP A 269 0.84 -1.91 -22.68
N PRO A 270 -0.15 -2.73 -23.06
CA PRO A 270 0.11 -3.98 -23.77
C PRO A 270 0.82 -3.78 -25.11
N THR A 271 0.63 -2.63 -25.75
CA THR A 271 1.21 -2.33 -27.08
C THR A 271 2.73 -2.18 -26.99
N THR A 272 3.20 -1.47 -25.97
CA THR A 272 4.63 -1.23 -25.75
C THR A 272 5.28 -2.24 -24.80
N GLY A 273 4.47 -2.99 -24.05
CA GLY A 273 4.94 -3.88 -22.97
C GLY A 273 5.55 -3.14 -21.77
N MET A 274 5.27 -1.85 -21.64
CA MET A 274 5.84 -0.99 -20.60
C MET A 274 4.78 -0.53 -19.61
N THR A 275 5.17 -0.45 -18.35
CA THR A 275 4.36 0.20 -17.31
C THR A 275 4.81 1.64 -17.13
N ARG A 276 3.86 2.59 -17.21
CA ARG A 276 4.11 4.02 -17.01
C ARG A 276 3.24 4.58 -15.90
N LEU A 277 3.76 5.58 -15.19
CA LEU A 277 2.98 6.28 -14.17
C LEU A 277 2.07 7.33 -14.81
N HIS A 278 0.77 7.16 -14.67
CA HIS A 278 -0.25 8.09 -15.12
C HIS A 278 -0.90 8.80 -13.95
N THR A 279 -1.10 10.13 -14.08
CA THR A 279 -1.88 10.89 -13.11
C THR A 279 -3.37 10.65 -13.34
N ARG A 280 -4.07 10.14 -12.34
CA ARG A 280 -5.50 9.82 -12.37
C ARG A 280 -6.23 10.43 -11.18
N LYS A 281 -7.55 10.56 -11.29
CA LYS A 281 -8.41 10.88 -10.15
C LYS A 281 -8.43 9.67 -9.20
N ILE A 282 -8.41 9.98 -7.90
CA ILE A 282 -8.56 8.96 -6.85
C ILE A 282 -10.01 8.46 -6.76
N SER A 283 -10.21 7.36 -6.03
CA SER A 283 -11.55 6.86 -5.72
C SER A 283 -12.21 7.63 -4.56
N GLN A 284 -13.52 7.44 -4.37
CA GLN A 284 -14.25 7.96 -3.22
C GLN A 284 -13.69 7.39 -1.90
N ALA A 285 -13.37 6.10 -1.87
CA ALA A 285 -12.74 5.44 -0.72
C ALA A 285 -11.41 6.09 -0.35
N SER A 286 -10.50 6.29 -1.33
CA SER A 286 -9.22 6.97 -1.13
C SER A 286 -9.43 8.39 -0.60
N SER A 287 -10.37 9.16 -1.16
CA SER A 287 -10.65 10.52 -0.68
C SER A 287 -11.15 10.55 0.77
N THR A 288 -11.87 9.51 1.20
CA THR A 288 -12.34 9.36 2.58
C THR A 288 -11.20 9.00 3.52
N GLN A 289 -10.31 8.11 3.12
CA GLN A 289 -9.12 7.76 3.89
C GLN A 289 -8.20 8.97 4.09
N ARG A 290 -7.94 9.74 3.01
CA ARG A 290 -7.16 10.98 3.08
C ARG A 290 -7.78 12.00 4.03
N MET A 291 -9.09 12.21 3.95
CA MET A 291 -9.83 13.07 4.88
C MET A 291 -9.65 12.62 6.33
N GLY A 292 -9.72 11.31 6.60
CA GLY A 292 -9.57 10.73 7.93
C GLY A 292 -8.21 11.00 8.59
N ARG A 293 -7.22 11.45 7.83
CA ARG A 293 -5.91 11.84 8.39
C ARG A 293 -6.00 13.11 9.25
N ALA A 294 -6.99 13.97 9.02
CA ALA A 294 -7.20 15.18 9.81
C ALA A 294 -7.88 14.91 11.18
N GLY A 295 -8.68 13.85 11.29
CA GLY A 295 -9.50 13.56 12.49
C GLY A 295 -8.90 12.53 13.46
N ARG A 296 -7.58 12.34 13.50
CA ARG A 296 -6.99 11.27 14.33
C ARG A 296 -6.87 11.61 15.82
N LEU A 297 -6.43 12.80 16.15
CA LEU A 297 -6.10 13.20 17.52
C LEU A 297 -7.07 14.24 18.08
N ARG A 298 -7.67 15.05 17.20
CA ARG A 298 -8.62 16.12 17.52
C ARG A 298 -9.51 16.41 16.31
N PRO A 299 -10.59 17.20 16.44
CA PRO A 299 -11.39 17.65 15.30
C PRO A 299 -10.52 18.31 14.24
N GLY A 300 -10.76 18.00 12.99
CA GLY A 300 -9.93 18.45 11.90
C GLY A 300 -10.72 19.07 10.74
N LYS A 301 -10.01 19.45 9.68
CA LYS A 301 -10.59 20.02 8.48
C LYS A 301 -9.97 19.44 7.22
N CYS A 302 -10.81 19.19 6.21
CA CYS A 302 -10.35 18.69 4.92
C CYS A 302 -10.81 19.61 3.79
N TYR A 303 -9.85 20.15 3.04
CA TYR A 303 -10.10 20.93 1.83
C TYR A 303 -9.92 20.03 0.60
N ARG A 304 -11.00 19.70 -0.08
CA ARG A 304 -10.99 19.00 -1.37
C ARG A 304 -10.92 20.02 -2.48
N LEU A 305 -9.87 19.98 -3.31
CA LEU A 305 -9.66 20.98 -4.37
C LEU A 305 -10.53 20.73 -5.61
N TRP A 306 -11.64 20.03 -5.45
CA TRP A 306 -12.66 19.75 -6.49
C TRP A 306 -14.06 19.94 -5.92
N SER A 307 -15.06 19.95 -6.80
CA SER A 307 -16.46 20.18 -6.41
C SER A 307 -17.15 18.91 -5.89
N LYS A 308 -18.26 19.10 -5.18
CA LYS A 308 -19.11 17.98 -4.72
C LYS A 308 -19.59 17.12 -5.89
N SER A 309 -20.01 17.72 -7.00
CA SER A 309 -20.43 16.99 -8.20
C SER A 309 -19.30 16.15 -8.82
N GLN A 310 -18.06 16.63 -8.76
CA GLN A 310 -16.90 15.85 -9.21
C GLN A 310 -16.59 14.67 -8.25
N GLN A 311 -16.84 14.83 -6.95
CA GLN A 311 -16.76 13.76 -5.97
C GLN A 311 -17.75 12.63 -6.29
N ASP A 312 -18.97 12.98 -6.60
CA ASP A 312 -20.03 12.00 -6.86
C ASP A 312 -19.80 11.21 -8.16
N GLN A 313 -18.96 11.72 -9.05
CA GLN A 313 -18.53 11.08 -10.30
C GLN A 313 -17.25 10.22 -10.16
N MET A 314 -16.59 10.22 -9.01
CA MET A 314 -15.42 9.39 -8.78
C MET A 314 -15.84 7.92 -8.62
N ALA A 315 -14.99 7.00 -9.06
CA ALA A 315 -15.19 5.57 -8.81
C ALA A 315 -15.30 5.30 -7.30
N PRO A 316 -16.19 4.41 -6.85
CA PRO A 316 -16.33 4.09 -5.43
C PRO A 316 -15.02 3.58 -4.81
N HIS A 317 -14.33 2.66 -5.49
CA HIS A 317 -13.07 2.04 -5.07
C HIS A 317 -12.02 2.13 -6.17
N ALA A 318 -10.75 1.97 -5.79
CA ALA A 318 -9.67 1.82 -6.77
C ALA A 318 -9.82 0.48 -7.53
N THR A 319 -9.39 0.48 -8.79
CA THR A 319 -9.34 -0.77 -9.57
C THR A 319 -8.26 -1.69 -9.00
N PRO A 320 -8.56 -2.96 -8.68
CA PRO A 320 -7.55 -3.93 -8.27
C PRO A 320 -6.42 -4.03 -9.29
N GLU A 321 -5.19 -4.10 -8.82
CA GLU A 321 -4.01 -4.09 -9.70
C GLU A 321 -3.99 -5.29 -10.65
N ILE A 322 -4.49 -6.45 -10.20
CA ILE A 322 -4.60 -7.68 -11.00
C ILE A 322 -5.40 -7.51 -12.30
N LEU A 323 -6.32 -6.53 -12.35
CA LEU A 323 -7.13 -6.24 -13.54
C LEU A 323 -6.45 -5.29 -14.53
N SER A 324 -5.32 -4.66 -14.17
CA SER A 324 -4.69 -3.62 -14.97
C SER A 324 -3.17 -3.75 -15.12
N ALA A 325 -2.52 -4.64 -14.38
CA ALA A 325 -1.08 -4.85 -14.41
C ALA A 325 -0.65 -5.83 -15.50
N ASP A 326 0.66 -5.88 -15.76
CA ASP A 326 1.29 -6.95 -16.52
C ASP A 326 1.27 -8.24 -15.71
N LEU A 327 0.58 -9.27 -16.20
CA LEU A 327 0.47 -10.56 -15.52
C LEU A 327 1.65 -11.50 -15.74
N THR A 328 2.66 -11.09 -16.53
CA THR A 328 3.82 -11.95 -16.83
C THR A 328 4.54 -12.46 -15.58
N PRO A 329 4.81 -11.61 -14.56
CA PRO A 329 5.41 -12.10 -13.31
C PRO A 329 4.50 -13.08 -12.56
N VAL A 330 3.20 -12.83 -12.52
CA VAL A 330 2.22 -13.71 -11.87
C VAL A 330 2.15 -15.07 -12.58
N ALA A 331 2.07 -15.06 -13.91
CA ALA A 331 2.02 -16.28 -14.68
C ALA A 331 3.28 -17.16 -14.48
N LEU A 332 4.47 -16.53 -14.44
CA LEU A 332 5.71 -17.24 -14.15
C LEU A 332 5.71 -17.87 -12.75
N GLN A 333 5.19 -17.17 -11.76
CA GLN A 333 5.10 -17.66 -10.39
C GLN A 333 4.09 -18.79 -10.24
N LEU A 334 2.92 -18.69 -10.86
CA LEU A 334 1.90 -19.75 -10.84
C LEU A 334 2.41 -21.02 -11.53
N LEU A 335 3.07 -20.89 -12.67
CA LEU A 335 3.67 -22.03 -13.35
C LEU A 335 4.78 -22.69 -12.53
N LYS A 336 5.53 -21.93 -11.75
CA LYS A 336 6.50 -22.50 -10.79
C LYS A 336 5.82 -23.31 -9.69
N TRP A 337 4.60 -22.94 -9.29
CA TRP A 337 3.76 -23.70 -8.37
C TRP A 337 3.09 -24.92 -9.02
N GLY A 338 3.25 -25.12 -10.34
CA GLY A 338 2.57 -26.17 -11.09
C GLY A 338 1.13 -25.83 -11.47
N ILE A 339 0.71 -24.57 -11.33
CA ILE A 339 -0.62 -24.08 -11.66
C ILE A 339 -0.62 -23.54 -13.08
N ASN A 340 -1.37 -24.22 -13.96
CA ASN A 340 -1.45 -23.86 -15.38
C ASN A 340 -2.59 -22.90 -15.69
N ASP A 341 -3.70 -23.02 -14.97
CA ASP A 341 -4.86 -22.15 -15.09
C ASP A 341 -5.00 -21.29 -13.82
N PRO A 342 -4.95 -19.96 -13.92
CA PRO A 342 -5.15 -19.11 -12.76
C PRO A 342 -6.49 -19.35 -12.06
N MET A 343 -7.50 -19.87 -12.77
CA MET A 343 -8.81 -20.17 -12.21
C MET A 343 -8.81 -21.37 -11.25
N GLU A 344 -7.70 -22.09 -11.10
CA GLU A 344 -7.50 -23.09 -10.05
C GLU A 344 -7.34 -22.49 -8.65
N LEU A 345 -7.13 -21.17 -8.58
CA LEU A 345 -6.97 -20.42 -7.33
C LEU A 345 -8.24 -19.66 -6.96
N ALA A 346 -8.41 -19.48 -5.66
CA ALA A 346 -9.46 -18.63 -5.10
C ALA A 346 -9.02 -17.15 -5.12
N TRP A 347 -9.56 -16.38 -6.04
CA TRP A 347 -9.29 -14.95 -6.20
C TRP A 347 -10.47 -14.12 -5.70
N LEU A 348 -10.18 -12.96 -5.10
CA LEU A 348 -11.23 -11.97 -4.83
C LEU A 348 -11.76 -11.34 -6.13
N ASP A 349 -10.84 -11.03 -7.05
CA ASP A 349 -11.11 -10.69 -8.45
C ASP A 349 -10.11 -11.48 -9.32
N PRO A 350 -10.58 -12.39 -10.18
CA PRO A 350 -9.67 -13.23 -10.98
C PRO A 350 -8.97 -12.42 -12.08
N PRO A 351 -7.78 -12.84 -12.50
CA PRO A 351 -7.08 -12.21 -13.63
C PRO A 351 -7.88 -12.38 -14.92
N GLY A 352 -7.86 -11.35 -15.77
CA GLY A 352 -8.54 -11.40 -17.07
C GLY A 352 -7.90 -12.42 -18.04
N SER A 353 -8.71 -13.17 -18.79
CA SER A 353 -8.23 -14.17 -19.74
C SER A 353 -7.31 -13.58 -20.84
N GLY A 354 -7.63 -12.39 -21.36
CA GLY A 354 -6.80 -11.72 -22.37
C GLY A 354 -5.39 -11.37 -21.84
N PRO A 355 -5.24 -10.61 -20.76
CA PRO A 355 -3.96 -10.35 -20.11
C PRO A 355 -3.20 -11.63 -19.72
N TRP A 356 -3.89 -12.67 -19.26
CA TRP A 356 -3.26 -13.97 -18.97
C TRP A 356 -2.65 -14.60 -20.21
N LEU A 357 -3.39 -14.69 -21.31
CA LEU A 357 -2.89 -15.25 -22.58
C LEU A 357 -1.71 -14.45 -23.15
N GLN A 358 -1.72 -13.12 -22.99
CA GLN A 358 -0.59 -12.26 -23.37
C GLN A 358 0.66 -12.58 -22.54
N ALA A 359 0.51 -12.75 -21.23
CA ALA A 359 1.58 -13.12 -20.33
C ALA A 359 2.19 -14.47 -20.69
N VAL A 360 1.37 -15.50 -20.90
CA VAL A 360 1.78 -16.83 -21.35
C VAL A 360 2.50 -16.76 -22.71
N SER A 361 1.94 -16.03 -23.68
CA SER A 361 2.57 -15.85 -24.99
C SER A 361 3.95 -15.19 -24.89
N LEU A 362 4.11 -14.22 -23.99
CA LEU A 362 5.40 -13.60 -23.76
C LEU A 362 6.40 -14.58 -23.13
N LEU A 363 5.99 -15.35 -22.12
CA LEU A 363 6.86 -16.35 -21.47
C LEU A 363 7.33 -17.41 -22.46
N VAL A 364 6.48 -17.84 -23.40
CA VAL A 364 6.87 -18.74 -24.50
C VAL A 364 7.94 -18.09 -25.37
N ARG A 365 7.74 -16.84 -25.79
CA ARG A 365 8.72 -16.10 -26.63
C ARG A 365 10.05 -15.86 -25.93
N LEU A 366 10.04 -15.71 -24.61
CA LEU A 366 11.25 -15.59 -23.79
C LEU A 366 11.94 -16.95 -23.54
N GLY A 367 11.36 -18.06 -24.02
CA GLY A 367 11.88 -19.41 -23.75
C GLY A 367 11.76 -19.84 -22.27
N ALA A 368 10.95 -19.11 -21.49
CA ALA A 368 10.74 -19.45 -20.08
C ALA A 368 9.81 -20.64 -19.89
N ILE A 369 8.90 -20.86 -20.83
CA ILE A 369 7.93 -21.97 -20.81
C ILE A 369 7.80 -22.61 -22.19
N VAL A 370 7.39 -23.88 -22.17
CA VAL A 370 7.04 -24.66 -23.37
C VAL A 370 5.65 -25.28 -23.18
N LYS A 371 4.99 -25.58 -24.31
CA LYS A 371 3.77 -26.38 -24.30
C LYS A 371 4.16 -27.86 -24.34
N GLY A 372 3.90 -28.57 -23.25
CA GLY A 372 4.04 -30.03 -23.17
C GLY A 372 2.68 -30.73 -23.29
N ASP A 373 2.71 -32.06 -23.26
CA ASP A 373 1.51 -32.90 -23.35
C ASP A 373 0.52 -32.67 -22.16
N ASN A 374 1.06 -32.31 -21.01
CA ASN A 374 0.29 -32.06 -19.78
C ASN A 374 0.08 -30.57 -19.47
N GLY A 375 0.17 -29.68 -20.47
CA GLY A 375 -0.01 -28.23 -20.29
C GLY A 375 1.29 -27.43 -20.41
N LEU A 376 1.34 -26.27 -19.78
CA LEU A 376 2.50 -25.39 -19.79
C LEU A 376 3.55 -25.87 -18.77
N GLN A 377 4.81 -25.93 -19.21
CA GLN A 377 5.93 -26.37 -18.37
C GLN A 377 7.04 -25.34 -18.38
N LEU A 378 7.63 -25.09 -17.19
CA LEU A 378 8.83 -24.28 -17.07
C LEU A 378 10.02 -24.98 -17.72
N THR A 379 10.82 -24.21 -18.44
CA THR A 379 12.15 -24.61 -18.85
C THR A 379 13.15 -24.37 -17.71
N ASP A 380 14.38 -24.90 -17.85
CA ASP A 380 15.47 -24.57 -16.91
C ASP A 380 15.71 -23.05 -16.86
N HIS A 381 15.63 -22.39 -18.03
CA HIS A 381 15.70 -20.93 -18.13
C HIS A 381 14.54 -20.25 -17.37
N GLY A 382 13.32 -20.72 -17.54
CA GLY A 382 12.15 -20.22 -16.82
C GLY A 382 12.25 -20.39 -15.31
N THR A 383 12.78 -21.52 -14.87
CA THR A 383 13.03 -21.79 -13.44
C THR A 383 14.06 -20.81 -12.86
N GLN A 384 15.14 -20.53 -13.59
CA GLN A 384 16.12 -19.51 -13.20
C GLN A 384 15.50 -18.11 -13.16
N MET A 385 14.73 -17.72 -14.19
CA MET A 385 14.02 -16.45 -14.24
C MET A 385 13.06 -16.28 -13.05
N ALA A 386 12.32 -17.32 -12.69
CA ALA A 386 11.39 -17.30 -11.55
C ALA A 386 12.09 -17.14 -10.18
N GLY A 387 13.39 -17.41 -10.10
CA GLY A 387 14.24 -17.16 -8.93
C GLY A 387 14.72 -15.72 -8.80
N LEU A 388 14.63 -14.92 -9.88
CA LEU A 388 15.09 -13.54 -9.90
C LEU A 388 13.98 -12.59 -9.44
N ALA A 389 14.34 -11.60 -8.61
CA ALA A 389 13.41 -10.57 -8.14
C ALA A 389 13.31 -9.40 -9.15
N VAL A 390 13.21 -9.71 -10.44
CA VAL A 390 13.09 -8.74 -11.54
C VAL A 390 11.98 -9.17 -12.50
N HIS A 391 11.49 -8.20 -13.27
CA HIS A 391 10.48 -8.49 -14.28
C HIS A 391 11.02 -9.44 -15.35
N PRO A 392 10.24 -10.44 -15.84
CA PRO A 392 10.70 -11.42 -16.85
C PRO A 392 11.24 -10.84 -18.16
N ARG A 393 10.91 -9.59 -18.47
CA ARG A 393 11.46 -8.89 -19.66
C ARG A 393 12.89 -8.38 -19.49
N LEU A 394 13.43 -8.37 -18.26
CA LEU A 394 14.79 -7.90 -17.94
C LEU A 394 15.78 -9.06 -17.84
#